data_48a411cfb3da2c5c7d70fd6ccfdd9975
#
_entry.id   48a411cfb3da2c5c7d70fd6ccfdd9975
#
_cell.length_a   1.000
_cell.length_b   1.000
_cell.length_c   1.000
_cell.angle_alpha   90.00
_cell.angle_beta   90.00
_cell.angle_gamma   90.00
#
_symmetry.space_group_name_H-M   'P 1'
#
loop_
_entity.id
_entity.type
_entity.pdbx_description
1 polymer ?
#
loop_
_entity_poly.entity_id
_entity_poly.type
_entity_poly.pdbx_seq_one_letter_code
_entity_poly.pdbx_strand_id
1 'polypeptide(L)'
;GARNLAMAAEEIGAKLVHVSTDYVFSGDAAQPVWEYDLPAPRSVYGKTKLLGEQYVQQFCTHYFIVRTAWLYGYAGNNFVKTILRLARQNGGVTVVDDQLGNPTNAADLAHEILNLLVTKEYGVYHCTGEGVCSWCEFAAEIIRLSGIPATVTPCTTEQFIAGAKKQIAPRPAYSALENAMLKATI
;
A
#
# COMPACT_ATOMS: atom_id res chain seq x y z
N GLY A 1 11.91 -14.11 10.04
CA GLY A 1 11.21 -13.69 8.85
C GLY A 1 12.16 -13.26 7.74
N ALA A 2 12.12 -11.98 7.32
CA ALA A 2 12.82 -11.49 6.11
C ALA A 2 14.31 -11.84 6.04
N ARG A 3 15.08 -11.65 7.14
CA ARG A 3 16.49 -12.01 7.19
C ARG A 3 16.75 -13.47 6.81
N ASN A 4 16.03 -14.41 7.41
CA ASN A 4 16.26 -15.84 7.19
C ASN A 4 15.94 -16.26 5.75
N LEU A 5 14.87 -15.66 5.18
CA LEU A 5 14.51 -15.89 3.77
C LEU A 5 15.56 -15.29 2.82
N ALA A 6 16.08 -14.10 3.12
CA ALA A 6 17.14 -13.47 2.32
C ALA A 6 18.42 -14.32 2.31
N MET A 7 18.86 -14.81 3.47
CA MET A 7 20.03 -15.69 3.57
C MET A 7 19.83 -17.01 2.81
N ALA A 8 18.66 -17.63 2.95
CA ALA A 8 18.36 -18.88 2.25
C ALA A 8 18.27 -18.68 0.73
N ALA A 9 17.66 -17.58 0.28
CA ALA A 9 17.59 -17.25 -1.14
C ALA A 9 18.99 -17.05 -1.75
N GLU A 10 19.87 -16.32 -1.05
CA GLU A 10 21.26 -16.12 -1.47
C GLU A 10 22.01 -17.42 -1.57
N GLU A 11 21.90 -18.29 -0.56
CA GLU A 11 22.60 -19.59 -0.50
C GLU A 11 22.27 -20.48 -1.70
N ILE A 12 21.02 -20.47 -2.16
CA ILE A 12 20.59 -21.29 -3.31
C ILE A 12 20.55 -20.53 -4.65
N GLY A 13 20.98 -19.25 -4.67
CA GLY A 13 20.96 -18.41 -5.87
C GLY A 13 19.55 -18.08 -6.36
N ALA A 14 18.53 -18.07 -5.49
CA ALA A 14 17.17 -17.78 -5.85
C ALA A 14 16.88 -16.27 -5.92
N LYS A 15 15.95 -15.84 -6.76
CA LYS A 15 15.38 -14.49 -6.73
C LYS A 15 14.41 -14.36 -5.55
N LEU A 16 14.53 -13.29 -4.77
CA LEU A 16 13.66 -13.00 -3.63
C LEU A 16 12.76 -11.80 -3.94
N VAL A 17 11.45 -11.98 -3.88
CA VAL A 17 10.51 -10.86 -3.85
C VAL A 17 10.08 -10.59 -2.41
N HIS A 18 10.27 -9.35 -1.96
CA HIS A 18 9.85 -8.88 -0.65
C HIS A 18 8.80 -7.78 -0.81
N VAL A 19 7.53 -8.11 -0.56
CA VAL A 19 6.45 -7.11 -0.58
C VAL A 19 6.55 -6.23 0.65
N SER A 20 6.67 -4.92 0.44
CA SER A 20 6.76 -3.89 1.47
C SER A 20 5.57 -2.90 1.39
N THR A 21 5.69 -1.71 1.97
CA THR A 21 4.59 -0.80 2.22
C THR A 21 5.00 0.66 2.11
N ASP A 22 4.06 1.53 1.77
CA ASP A 22 4.12 2.99 1.88
C ASP A 22 4.42 3.50 3.29
N TYR A 23 4.08 2.73 4.35
CA TYR A 23 4.33 3.07 5.75
C TYR A 23 5.83 3.13 6.13
N VAL A 24 6.74 2.79 5.22
CA VAL A 24 8.17 3.03 5.42
C VAL A 24 8.53 4.52 5.33
N PHE A 25 7.65 5.35 4.80
CA PHE A 25 7.80 6.80 4.73
C PHE A 25 7.08 7.51 5.87
N SER A 26 7.37 8.82 6.08
CA SER A 26 6.83 9.61 7.19
C SER A 26 5.33 9.92 7.04
N GLY A 27 4.84 10.01 5.81
CA GLY A 27 3.46 10.39 5.51
C GLY A 27 3.18 11.90 5.48
N ASP A 28 4.21 12.75 5.40
CA ASP A 28 4.10 14.22 5.38
C ASP A 28 4.45 14.81 4.01
N ALA A 29 4.61 13.99 2.98
CA ALA A 29 4.94 14.45 1.65
C ALA A 29 3.81 15.32 1.06
N ALA A 30 4.16 16.27 0.19
CA ALA A 30 3.21 17.09 -0.56
C ALA A 30 3.00 16.59 -2.00
N GLN A 31 3.73 15.57 -2.41
CA GLN A 31 3.69 14.95 -3.73
C GLN A 31 4.03 13.46 -3.62
N PRO A 32 3.75 12.63 -4.64
CA PRO A 32 4.07 11.21 -4.61
C PRO A 32 5.54 10.95 -4.29
N VAL A 33 5.78 9.99 -3.40
CA VAL A 33 7.12 9.65 -2.90
C VAL A 33 7.79 8.68 -3.88
N TRP A 34 9.06 8.90 -4.16
CA TRP A 34 9.86 8.12 -5.09
C TRP A 34 10.62 6.98 -4.38
N GLU A 35 11.08 5.98 -5.12
CA GLU A 35 11.81 4.83 -4.56
C GLU A 35 13.11 5.21 -3.83
N TYR A 36 13.76 6.29 -4.26
CA TYR A 36 15.02 6.81 -3.67
C TYR A 36 14.83 7.83 -2.57
N ASP A 37 13.59 8.23 -2.26
CA ASP A 37 13.33 9.09 -1.10
C ASP A 37 13.65 8.35 0.20
N LEU A 38 14.14 9.10 1.19
CA LEU A 38 14.59 8.53 2.46
C LEU A 38 13.41 8.00 3.28
N PRO A 39 13.41 6.71 3.64
CA PRO A 39 12.42 6.15 4.54
C PRO A 39 12.52 6.76 5.94
N ALA A 40 11.38 7.13 6.53
CA ALA A 40 11.28 7.70 7.87
C ALA A 40 10.01 7.20 8.60
N PRO A 41 9.87 5.90 8.87
CA PRO A 41 8.63 5.30 9.37
C PRO A 41 8.29 5.80 10.78
N ARG A 42 7.01 6.17 11.00
CA ARG A 42 6.49 6.63 12.29
C ARG A 42 5.87 5.50 13.12
N SER A 43 5.28 4.51 12.47
CA SER A 43 4.62 3.39 13.14
C SER A 43 5.57 2.21 13.39
N VAL A 44 5.24 1.36 14.38
CA VAL A 44 5.95 0.09 14.60
C VAL A 44 5.87 -0.80 13.35
N TYR A 45 4.71 -0.83 12.69
CA TYR A 45 4.51 -1.55 11.44
C TYR A 45 5.51 -1.09 10.37
N GLY A 46 5.58 0.21 10.09
CA GLY A 46 6.53 0.76 9.11
C GLY A 46 7.98 0.48 9.47
N LYS A 47 8.36 0.65 10.75
CA LYS A 47 9.72 0.35 11.24
C LYS A 47 10.11 -1.11 11.04
N THR A 48 9.23 -2.04 11.34
CA THR A 48 9.50 -3.48 11.17
C THR A 48 9.53 -3.89 9.70
N LYS A 49 8.72 -3.25 8.84
CA LYS A 49 8.76 -3.46 7.39
C LYS A 49 10.06 -2.92 6.79
N LEU A 50 10.48 -1.71 7.17
CA LEU A 50 11.76 -1.14 6.73
C LEU A 50 12.96 -2.00 7.18
N LEU A 51 12.95 -2.48 8.42
CA LEU A 51 13.98 -3.42 8.89
C LEU A 51 14.01 -4.70 8.03
N GLY A 52 12.85 -5.16 7.58
CA GLY A 52 12.76 -6.28 6.64
C GLY A 52 13.43 -5.98 5.30
N GLU A 53 13.21 -4.78 4.73
CA GLU A 53 13.88 -4.31 3.50
C GLU A 53 15.40 -4.28 3.68
N GLN A 54 15.88 -3.70 4.79
CA GLN A 54 17.30 -3.61 5.11
C GLN A 54 17.95 -4.99 5.20
N TYR A 55 17.30 -5.97 5.83
CA TYR A 55 17.79 -7.34 5.85
C TYR A 55 17.83 -7.99 4.46
N VAL A 56 16.83 -7.74 3.62
CA VAL A 56 16.84 -8.26 2.25
C VAL A 56 18.02 -7.67 1.47
N GLN A 57 18.22 -6.36 1.53
CA GLN A 57 19.35 -5.67 0.87
C GLN A 57 20.72 -6.14 1.39
N GLN A 58 20.82 -6.45 2.68
CA GLN A 58 22.07 -6.87 3.31
C GLN A 58 22.44 -8.33 2.99
N PHE A 59 21.47 -9.23 2.86
CA PHE A 59 21.68 -10.68 2.83
C PHE A 59 21.28 -11.36 1.53
N CYS A 60 20.78 -10.63 0.53
CA CYS A 60 20.40 -11.21 -0.76
C CYS A 60 20.81 -10.26 -1.88
N THR A 61 21.45 -10.78 -2.93
CA THR A 61 21.86 -9.99 -4.10
C THR A 61 20.82 -9.97 -5.20
N HIS A 62 20.01 -11.02 -5.33
CA HIS A 62 18.98 -11.19 -6.35
C HIS A 62 17.60 -10.89 -5.77
N TYR A 63 17.31 -9.61 -5.42
CA TYR A 63 16.07 -9.24 -4.77
C TYR A 63 15.26 -8.19 -5.54
N PHE A 64 13.95 -8.27 -5.36
CA PHE A 64 12.99 -7.21 -5.69
C PHE A 64 12.24 -6.84 -4.41
N ILE A 65 12.43 -5.64 -3.90
CA ILE A 65 11.61 -5.07 -2.83
C ILE A 65 10.51 -4.27 -3.50
N VAL A 66 9.25 -4.69 -3.32
CA VAL A 66 8.09 -4.06 -3.97
C VAL A 66 7.24 -3.39 -2.91
N ARG A 67 7.32 -2.05 -2.80
CA ARG A 67 6.48 -1.25 -1.91
C ARG A 67 5.13 -1.00 -2.58
N THR A 68 4.06 -1.25 -1.86
CA THR A 68 2.68 -1.04 -2.33
C THR A 68 1.84 -0.35 -1.26
N ALA A 69 0.68 0.17 -1.64
CA ALA A 69 -0.25 0.88 -0.77
C ALA A 69 -1.69 0.47 -1.03
N TRP A 70 -2.57 0.59 -0.05
CA TRP A 70 -4.03 0.48 -0.12
C TRP A 70 -4.52 -0.75 -0.91
N LEU A 71 -3.90 -1.90 -0.62
CA LEU A 71 -4.12 -3.14 -1.37
C LEU A 71 -5.56 -3.64 -1.21
N TYR A 72 -6.23 -3.92 -2.33
CA TYR A 72 -7.53 -4.55 -2.38
C TYR A 72 -7.56 -5.67 -3.43
N GLY A 73 -8.52 -6.58 -3.30
CA GLY A 73 -8.62 -7.67 -4.26
C GLY A 73 -9.83 -8.57 -4.02
N TYR A 74 -9.94 -9.57 -4.88
CA TYR A 74 -11.07 -10.50 -4.88
C TYR A 74 -11.10 -11.38 -3.62
N ALA A 75 -9.96 -11.81 -3.11
CA ALA A 75 -9.85 -12.65 -1.93
C ALA A 75 -9.64 -11.83 -0.64
N GLY A 76 -10.00 -12.42 0.50
CA GLY A 76 -9.78 -11.82 1.82
C GLY A 76 -10.66 -10.60 2.14
N ASN A 77 -10.46 -10.03 3.32
CA ASN A 77 -11.09 -8.79 3.74
C ASN A 77 -10.26 -7.59 3.26
N ASN A 78 -10.94 -6.59 2.71
CA ASN A 78 -10.31 -5.36 2.25
C ASN A 78 -11.28 -4.19 2.30
N PHE A 79 -10.80 -2.99 1.98
CA PHE A 79 -11.57 -1.76 2.03
C PHE A 79 -12.80 -1.82 1.11
N VAL A 80 -12.65 -2.26 -0.15
CA VAL A 80 -13.74 -2.35 -1.13
C VAL A 80 -14.90 -3.18 -0.58
N LYS A 81 -14.61 -4.38 -0.10
CA LYS A 81 -15.63 -5.27 0.48
C LYS A 81 -16.28 -4.69 1.73
N THR A 82 -15.50 -3.98 2.54
CA THR A 82 -16.02 -3.32 3.74
C THR A 82 -16.98 -2.21 3.39
N ILE A 83 -16.65 -1.35 2.42
CA ILE A 83 -17.53 -0.27 1.93
C ILE A 83 -18.82 -0.85 1.35
N LEU A 84 -18.73 -1.84 0.47
CA LEU A 84 -19.91 -2.49 -0.13
C LEU A 84 -20.84 -3.09 0.93
N ARG A 85 -20.27 -3.75 1.95
CA ARG A 85 -21.05 -4.32 3.05
C ARG A 85 -21.75 -3.24 3.88
N LEU A 86 -21.02 -2.21 4.29
CA LEU A 86 -21.57 -1.12 5.10
C LEU A 86 -22.62 -0.32 4.34
N ALA A 87 -22.40 -0.05 3.07
CA ALA A 87 -23.35 0.62 2.20
C ALA A 87 -24.68 -0.12 2.12
N ARG A 88 -24.64 -1.44 1.92
CA ARG A 88 -25.87 -2.29 1.89
C ARG A 88 -26.59 -2.33 3.24
N GLN A 89 -25.83 -2.34 4.34
CA GLN A 89 -26.40 -2.44 5.69
C GLN A 89 -27.01 -1.12 6.18
N ASN A 90 -26.37 0.01 5.90
CA ASN A 90 -26.66 1.30 6.53
C ASN A 90 -27.22 2.35 5.56
N GLY A 91 -27.27 2.08 4.24
CA GLY A 91 -27.63 3.08 3.24
C GLY A 91 -26.62 4.21 3.06
N GLY A 92 -25.47 4.16 3.77
CA GLY A 92 -24.41 5.15 3.66
C GLY A 92 -23.19 4.79 4.49
N VAL A 93 -22.09 5.49 4.22
CA VAL A 93 -20.81 5.32 4.91
C VAL A 93 -20.16 6.68 5.16
N THR A 94 -19.52 6.85 6.33
CA THR A 94 -18.68 8.01 6.65
C THR A 94 -17.21 7.59 6.50
N VAL A 95 -16.45 8.32 5.69
CA VAL A 95 -15.10 7.95 5.29
C VAL A 95 -14.15 9.14 5.37
N VAL A 96 -12.92 8.87 5.80
CA VAL A 96 -11.85 9.85 5.94
C VAL A 96 -11.49 10.45 4.57
N ASP A 97 -11.37 11.79 4.50
CA ASP A 97 -11.10 12.55 3.28
C ASP A 97 -9.77 13.30 3.29
N ASP A 98 -9.09 13.34 4.44
CA ASP A 98 -7.80 14.00 4.66
C ASP A 98 -6.60 13.02 4.68
N GLN A 99 -6.78 11.81 4.16
CA GLN A 99 -5.71 10.83 3.93
C GLN A 99 -5.67 10.50 2.44
N LEU A 100 -4.52 10.75 1.80
CA LEU A 100 -4.32 10.61 0.36
C LEU A 100 -3.35 9.46 0.05
N GLY A 101 -3.63 8.70 -1.01
CA GLY A 101 -2.81 7.56 -1.43
C GLY A 101 -3.23 6.97 -2.78
N ASN A 102 -2.67 5.80 -3.10
CA ASN A 102 -2.96 5.07 -4.34
C ASN A 102 -3.61 3.73 -4.00
N PRO A 103 -4.89 3.50 -4.33
CA PRO A 103 -5.47 2.16 -4.28
C PRO A 103 -4.77 1.21 -5.26
N THR A 104 -4.47 -0.01 -4.81
CA THR A 104 -3.75 -1.00 -5.62
C THR A 104 -4.53 -2.31 -5.70
N ASN A 105 -4.82 -2.77 -6.91
CA ASN A 105 -5.42 -4.09 -7.12
C ASN A 105 -4.35 -5.19 -6.93
N ALA A 106 -4.66 -6.19 -6.13
CA ALA A 106 -3.75 -7.29 -5.84
C ALA A 106 -3.42 -8.16 -7.07
N ALA A 107 -4.31 -8.24 -8.05
CA ALA A 107 -4.05 -8.97 -9.29
C ALA A 107 -3.05 -8.20 -10.17
N ASP A 108 -3.18 -6.87 -10.27
CA ASP A 108 -2.25 -6.03 -11.01
C ASP A 108 -0.86 -6.04 -10.34
N LEU A 109 -0.80 -5.90 -9.01
CA LEU A 109 0.45 -6.05 -8.27
C LEU A 109 1.12 -7.41 -8.53
N ALA A 110 0.37 -8.50 -8.54
CA ALA A 110 0.90 -9.83 -8.82
C ALA A 110 1.42 -9.94 -10.26
N HIS A 111 0.73 -9.33 -11.22
CA HIS A 111 1.15 -9.29 -12.62
C HIS A 111 2.48 -8.54 -12.77
N GLU A 112 2.62 -7.36 -12.18
CA GLU A 112 3.86 -6.59 -12.25
C GLU A 112 5.02 -7.28 -11.52
N ILE A 113 4.77 -7.97 -10.42
CA ILE A 113 5.78 -8.81 -9.77
C ILE A 113 6.27 -9.91 -10.73
N LEU A 114 5.37 -10.56 -11.49
CA LEU A 114 5.77 -11.57 -12.47
C LEU A 114 6.60 -10.96 -13.63
N ASN A 115 6.23 -9.75 -14.08
CA ASN A 115 7.00 -9.02 -15.09
C ASN A 115 8.41 -8.68 -14.58
N LEU A 116 8.56 -8.24 -13.34
CA LEU A 116 9.87 -8.00 -12.72
C LEU A 116 10.70 -9.27 -12.60
N LEU A 117 10.10 -10.40 -12.25
CA LEU A 117 10.79 -11.66 -12.01
C LEU A 117 11.50 -12.21 -13.24
N VAL A 118 11.05 -11.88 -14.46
CA VAL A 118 11.74 -12.29 -15.70
C VAL A 118 12.96 -11.44 -16.02
N THR A 119 13.12 -10.28 -15.37
CA THR A 119 14.26 -9.37 -15.52
C THR A 119 15.42 -9.76 -14.59
N LYS A 120 16.53 -9.02 -14.68
CA LYS A 120 17.66 -9.02 -13.74
C LYS A 120 17.89 -7.64 -13.11
N GLU A 121 16.89 -6.75 -13.25
CA GLU A 121 16.95 -5.38 -12.74
C GLU A 121 16.56 -5.38 -11.25
N TYR A 122 17.46 -5.93 -10.43
CA TYR A 122 17.26 -6.07 -8.98
C TYR A 122 17.25 -4.71 -8.29
N GLY A 123 16.38 -4.56 -7.28
CA GLY A 123 16.31 -3.30 -6.56
C GLY A 123 15.00 -3.08 -5.79
N VAL A 124 14.74 -1.80 -5.52
CA VAL A 124 13.53 -1.33 -4.83
C VAL A 124 12.58 -0.71 -5.86
N TYR A 125 11.33 -1.11 -5.78
CA TYR A 125 10.26 -0.69 -6.67
C TYR A 125 9.06 -0.20 -5.89
N HIS A 126 8.39 0.82 -6.40
CA HIS A 126 7.02 1.12 -6.03
C HIS A 126 6.09 0.45 -7.06
N CYS A 127 5.01 -0.14 -6.58
CA CYS A 127 3.99 -0.74 -7.44
C CYS A 127 2.62 -0.50 -6.82
N THR A 128 1.95 0.54 -7.31
CA THR A 128 0.61 0.96 -6.89
C THR A 128 -0.26 1.24 -8.10
N GLY A 129 -1.57 1.38 -7.89
CA GLY A 129 -2.43 1.98 -8.90
C GLY A 129 -2.01 3.42 -9.21
N GLU A 130 -2.30 3.90 -10.40
CA GLU A 130 -1.98 5.24 -10.85
C GLU A 130 -2.97 6.28 -10.29
N GLY A 131 -2.50 7.51 -10.18
CA GLY A 131 -3.27 8.63 -9.62
C GLY A 131 -3.27 8.65 -8.10
N VAL A 132 -3.81 9.72 -7.54
CA VAL A 132 -3.92 9.94 -6.08
C VAL A 132 -5.37 10.24 -5.75
N CYS A 133 -5.90 9.63 -4.72
CA CYS A 133 -7.23 9.94 -4.20
C CYS A 133 -7.28 9.84 -2.68
N SER A 134 -8.35 10.38 -2.07
CA SER A 134 -8.67 10.14 -0.67
C SER A 134 -9.38 8.80 -0.48
N TRP A 135 -9.46 8.32 0.76
CA TRP A 135 -10.32 7.17 1.09
C TRP A 135 -11.79 7.45 0.80
N CYS A 136 -12.24 8.70 0.97
CA CYS A 136 -13.62 9.13 0.67
C CYS A 136 -13.90 9.06 -0.83
N GLU A 137 -13.00 9.60 -1.66
CA GLU A 137 -13.13 9.53 -3.13
C GLU A 137 -13.11 8.07 -3.62
N PHE A 138 -12.21 7.24 -3.06
CA PHE A 138 -12.18 5.82 -3.39
C PHE A 138 -13.50 5.11 -3.00
N ALA A 139 -14.06 5.42 -1.82
CA ALA A 139 -15.35 4.88 -1.40
C ALA A 139 -16.49 5.35 -2.30
N ALA A 140 -16.49 6.62 -2.72
CA ALA A 140 -17.49 7.16 -3.65
C ALA A 140 -17.48 6.44 -4.99
N GLU A 141 -16.29 6.17 -5.54
CA GLU A 141 -16.14 5.42 -6.79
C GLU A 141 -16.60 3.96 -6.65
N ILE A 142 -16.29 3.30 -5.53
CA ILE A 142 -16.79 1.94 -5.22
C ILE A 142 -18.33 1.92 -5.22
N ILE A 143 -18.98 2.89 -4.57
CA ILE A 143 -20.44 2.97 -4.50
C ILE A 143 -21.01 3.24 -5.89
N ARG A 144 -20.45 4.19 -6.64
CA ARG A 144 -20.89 4.53 -8.01
C ARG A 144 -20.86 3.29 -8.92
N LEU A 145 -19.75 2.55 -8.92
CA LEU A 145 -19.57 1.36 -9.77
C LEU A 145 -20.46 0.18 -9.33
N SER A 146 -20.77 0.10 -8.03
CA SER A 146 -21.61 -1.00 -7.52
C SER A 146 -23.10 -0.84 -7.81
N GLY A 147 -23.57 0.35 -8.15
CA GLY A 147 -24.99 0.66 -8.30
C GLY A 147 -25.80 0.60 -7.01
N ILE A 148 -25.17 0.49 -5.83
CA ILE A 148 -25.85 0.49 -4.53
C ILE A 148 -26.33 1.92 -4.24
N PRO A 149 -27.63 2.13 -3.90
CA PRO A 149 -28.14 3.46 -3.56
C PRO A 149 -27.71 3.84 -2.13
N ALA A 150 -26.46 4.27 -1.98
CA ALA A 150 -25.88 4.65 -0.69
C ALA A 150 -25.13 5.98 -0.83
N THR A 151 -25.07 6.73 0.27
CA THR A 151 -24.33 8.00 0.35
C THR A 151 -22.93 7.80 0.94
N VAL A 152 -21.95 8.56 0.46
CA VAL A 152 -20.62 8.65 1.07
C VAL A 152 -20.46 10.04 1.67
N THR A 153 -20.22 10.10 2.98
CA THR A 153 -20.06 11.35 3.73
C THR A 153 -18.59 11.51 4.12
N PRO A 154 -17.92 12.60 3.74
CA PRO A 154 -16.55 12.86 4.16
C PRO A 154 -16.45 13.16 5.65
N CYS A 155 -15.33 12.79 6.28
CA CYS A 155 -14.95 13.23 7.62
C CYS A 155 -13.44 13.44 7.69
N THR A 156 -12.97 14.17 8.71
CA THR A 156 -11.55 14.27 9.00
C THR A 156 -11.06 13.03 9.77
N THR A 157 -9.75 12.78 9.72
CA THR A 157 -9.09 11.76 10.56
C THR A 157 -9.40 11.96 12.04
N GLU A 158 -9.38 13.22 12.51
CA GLU A 158 -9.70 13.58 13.88
C GLU A 158 -11.13 13.19 14.28
N GLN A 159 -12.10 13.55 13.45
CA GLN A 159 -13.51 13.17 13.65
C GLN A 159 -13.70 11.65 13.65
N PHE A 160 -13.01 10.94 12.75
CA PHE A 160 -13.08 9.49 12.69
C PHE A 160 -12.51 8.83 13.95
N ILE A 161 -11.37 9.32 14.45
CA ILE A 161 -10.72 8.82 15.67
C ILE A 161 -11.59 9.12 16.89
N ALA A 162 -12.17 10.33 17.00
CA ALA A 162 -13.04 10.71 18.09
C ALA A 162 -14.30 9.82 18.22
N GLY A 163 -14.82 9.32 17.09
CA GLY A 163 -15.94 8.38 17.05
C GLY A 163 -15.57 6.91 17.29
N ALA A 164 -14.28 6.58 17.32
CA ALA A 164 -13.82 5.20 17.41
C ALA A 164 -13.88 4.65 18.84
N LYS A 165 -14.38 3.41 18.99
CA LYS A 165 -14.44 2.71 20.29
C LYS A 165 -13.08 2.12 20.73
N LYS A 166 -12.07 2.12 19.85
CA LYS A 166 -10.73 1.57 20.10
C LYS A 166 -9.67 2.55 19.63
N GLN A 167 -8.51 2.49 20.27
CA GLN A 167 -7.34 3.24 19.82
C GLN A 167 -6.96 2.81 18.41
N ILE A 168 -6.88 3.77 17.48
CA ILE A 168 -6.48 3.57 16.10
C ILE A 168 -5.01 3.96 15.97
N ALA A 169 -4.22 3.11 15.33
CA ALA A 169 -2.83 3.44 15.02
C ALA A 169 -2.75 4.64 14.06
N PRO A 170 -1.80 5.56 14.25
CA PRO A 170 -1.61 6.68 13.34
C PRO A 170 -1.41 6.20 11.89
N ARG A 171 -2.10 6.87 10.97
CA ARG A 171 -1.98 6.64 9.54
C ARG A 171 -1.34 7.85 8.88
N PRO A 172 -0.55 7.66 7.79
CA PRO A 172 0.01 8.77 7.05
C PRO A 172 -1.10 9.63 6.44
N ALA A 173 -0.94 10.96 6.49
CA ALA A 173 -1.85 11.88 5.82
C ALA A 173 -1.65 11.84 4.29
N TYR A 174 -0.40 11.61 3.86
CA TYR A 174 -0.07 11.45 2.46
C TYR A 174 0.82 10.22 2.26
N SER A 175 0.33 9.20 1.57
CA SER A 175 1.04 7.93 1.35
C SER A 175 1.15 7.54 -0.12
N ALA A 176 0.86 8.47 -1.04
CA ALA A 176 0.96 8.18 -2.46
C ALA A 176 2.42 7.94 -2.88
N LEU A 177 2.62 6.90 -3.68
CA LEU A 177 3.91 6.50 -4.23
C LEU A 177 3.96 6.78 -5.74
N GLU A 178 5.13 7.15 -6.25
CA GLU A 178 5.41 7.22 -7.68
C GLU A 178 6.07 5.91 -8.13
N ASN A 179 5.54 5.28 -9.18
CA ASN A 179 6.05 4.01 -9.74
C ASN A 179 7.18 4.25 -10.75
N ALA A 180 8.19 5.06 -10.37
CA ALA A 180 9.20 5.53 -11.32
C ALA A 180 10.12 4.42 -11.81
N MET A 181 10.64 3.60 -10.90
CA MET A 181 11.51 2.48 -11.26
C MET A 181 10.76 1.39 -12.02
N LEU A 182 9.49 1.15 -11.67
CA LEU A 182 8.66 0.17 -12.40
C LEU A 182 8.48 0.59 -13.86
N LYS A 183 8.05 1.85 -14.10
CA LYS A 183 7.87 2.43 -15.43
C LYS A 183 9.16 2.49 -16.26
N ALA A 184 10.31 2.58 -15.61
CA ALA A 184 11.61 2.61 -16.31
C ALA A 184 12.13 1.21 -16.67
N THR A 185 11.58 0.16 -16.04
CA THR A 185 12.08 -1.22 -16.16
C THR A 185 11.21 -2.09 -17.06
N ILE A 186 9.88 -1.94 -16.96
CA ILE A 186 8.90 -2.77 -17.69
C ILE A 186 7.77 -1.96 -18.31
#